data_0c0855f71bf2688fe092702c25bf3e99
#
_entry.id   0c0855f71bf2688fe092702c25bf3e99
#
_cell.length_a   1.000
_cell.length_b   1.000
_cell.length_c   1.000
_cell.angle_alpha   90.00
_cell.angle_beta   90.00
_cell.angle_gamma   90.00
#
_symmetry.space_group_name_H-M   'P 1'
#
loop_
_entity.id
_entity.type
_entity.pdbx_description
1 polymer ?
#
loop_
_entity_poly.entity_id
_entity_poly.type
_entity_poly.pdbx_seq_one_letter_code
_entity_poly.pdbx_strand_id
1 'polypeptide(L)'
;MEYETGARRQRGLFFAIVDEVDSILIDEARTPLIISGPAEGSTDIYVAIDKIPDMLVRQKQEKGEGDYWVDEKQHTVQLSEAGHEKVEKIMVDMGLLPAGQSLYSPQNIMLLHYLNAALRAHTLFVKDQHYVVQNGEVIIVDEFTGRLMKGRRWSDGLHQAVEAKEGVEIQQENQTFASITFQNYFRMYEKLSGMTGTADTEAYEFQEIYGLETVVIPTHRMMIRDDQQDKVYRTAKEKYKAIVDDVKECYGRGQPVLVGTTSIENSELISDMLTKAGIPHNVLNAKQHEREAQIVMEAGRPGMVTIATNMAGRGTDIVLGGGISKALEQIDNDESLSDEQKKAKKEEIKAQWQVDHDRVVELGGLRIIGSERHAVSTTSCAVVPAVRVTRVLPASTCPWKTRCSESSPVKRCRL
;
A
#
# COMPACT_ATOMS: atom_id res chain seq x y z
N MET A 1 -1.98 17.47 -19.60
CA MET A 1 -2.88 18.58 -19.20
C MET A 1 -3.47 19.21 -20.45
N GLU A 2 -4.76 19.57 -20.40
CA GLU A 2 -5.40 20.26 -21.52
C GLU A 2 -5.28 21.77 -21.32
N TYR A 3 -4.83 22.49 -22.35
CA TYR A 3 -4.66 23.94 -22.30
C TYR A 3 -5.95 24.70 -22.70
N GLU A 4 -6.84 24.03 -23.45
CA GLU A 4 -8.12 24.60 -23.88
C GLU A 4 -9.28 24.11 -23.05
N THR A 5 -10.16 25.01 -22.63
CA THR A 5 -11.33 24.68 -21.79
C THR A 5 -12.27 23.69 -22.48
N GLY A 6 -12.42 23.78 -23.82
CA GLY A 6 -13.27 22.89 -24.62
C GLY A 6 -12.76 21.47 -24.77
N ALA A 7 -11.46 21.23 -24.55
CA ALA A 7 -10.83 19.91 -24.62
C ALA A 7 -10.92 19.12 -23.30
N ARG A 8 -11.39 19.75 -22.23
CA ARG A 8 -11.54 19.11 -20.90
C ARG A 8 -12.53 17.95 -20.99
N ARG A 9 -12.10 16.78 -20.51
CA ARG A 9 -12.94 15.55 -20.48
C ARG A 9 -13.88 15.54 -19.27
N GLN A 10 -13.43 16.06 -18.13
CA GLN A 10 -14.26 16.20 -16.92
C GLN A 10 -15.17 17.42 -17.01
N ARG A 11 -16.43 17.24 -16.62
CA ARG A 11 -17.41 18.31 -16.43
C ARG A 11 -17.18 19.03 -15.10
N GLY A 12 -18.05 20.01 -14.75
CA GLY A 12 -18.06 20.65 -13.44
C GLY A 12 -18.30 19.63 -12.31
N LEU A 13 -17.77 19.92 -11.12
CA LEU A 13 -17.84 19.07 -9.92
C LEU A 13 -19.14 19.35 -9.15
N PHE A 14 -20.29 18.99 -9.74
CA PHE A 14 -21.59 19.28 -9.15
C PHE A 14 -21.99 18.23 -8.10
N PHE A 15 -21.90 16.93 -8.41
CA PHE A 15 -22.34 15.86 -7.54
C PHE A 15 -21.41 14.64 -7.61
N ALA A 16 -21.06 14.06 -6.47
CA ALA A 16 -20.39 12.78 -6.38
C ALA A 16 -21.05 11.86 -5.35
N ILE A 17 -21.11 10.58 -5.67
CA ILE A 17 -21.44 9.51 -4.74
C ILE A 17 -20.19 8.64 -4.60
N VAL A 18 -19.68 8.48 -3.37
CA VAL A 18 -18.49 7.73 -3.04
C VAL A 18 -18.89 6.43 -2.36
N ASP A 19 -18.56 5.30 -2.95
CA ASP A 19 -18.73 3.99 -2.31
C ASP A 19 -17.51 3.70 -1.42
N GLU A 20 -17.70 2.96 -0.32
CA GLU A 20 -16.69 2.75 0.72
C GLU A 20 -16.07 4.09 1.16
N VAL A 21 -16.93 5.04 1.48
CA VAL A 21 -16.59 6.45 1.67
C VAL A 21 -15.63 6.70 2.85
N ASP A 22 -15.64 5.86 3.86
CA ASP A 22 -14.70 5.88 4.98
C ASP A 22 -13.25 5.64 4.52
N SER A 23 -13.03 4.69 3.61
CA SER A 23 -11.71 4.46 3.05
C SER A 23 -11.14 5.67 2.33
N ILE A 24 -11.94 6.28 1.47
CA ILE A 24 -11.46 7.35 0.58
C ILE A 24 -11.38 8.69 1.30
N LEU A 25 -12.40 9.00 2.12
CA LEU A 25 -12.52 10.32 2.75
C LEU A 25 -11.92 10.41 4.16
N ILE A 26 -11.65 9.28 4.81
CA ILE A 26 -11.04 9.25 6.15
C ILE A 26 -9.66 8.58 6.09
N ASP A 27 -9.60 7.27 5.78
CA ASP A 27 -8.34 6.51 5.82
C ASP A 27 -7.30 7.05 4.84
N GLU A 28 -7.70 7.28 3.58
CA GLU A 28 -6.83 7.77 2.51
C GLU A 28 -6.96 9.28 2.23
N ALA A 29 -7.65 10.01 3.11
CA ALA A 29 -7.97 11.42 2.91
C ALA A 29 -6.76 12.29 2.56
N ARG A 30 -5.60 12.02 3.17
CA ARG A 30 -4.33 12.75 2.98
C ARG A 30 -3.47 12.23 1.84
N THR A 31 -3.84 11.13 1.20
CA THR A 31 -3.11 10.58 0.06
C THR A 31 -3.20 11.54 -1.12
N PRO A 32 -2.05 11.97 -1.69
CA PRO A 32 -2.04 12.92 -2.79
C PRO A 32 -2.31 12.24 -4.14
N LEU A 33 -3.18 12.85 -4.93
CA LEU A 33 -3.25 12.65 -6.37
C LEU A 33 -2.19 13.55 -7.03
N ILE A 34 -1.25 12.98 -7.74
CA ILE A 34 -0.11 13.68 -8.32
C ILE A 34 -0.18 13.59 -9.84
N ILE A 35 -0.02 14.73 -10.50
CA ILE A 35 0.23 14.81 -11.93
C ILE A 35 1.68 15.19 -12.12
N SER A 36 2.46 14.29 -12.70
CA SER A 36 3.86 14.51 -13.04
C SER A 36 4.08 14.27 -14.53
N GLY A 37 5.14 14.84 -15.05
CA GLY A 37 5.60 14.63 -16.41
C GLY A 37 7.07 14.95 -16.55
N PRO A 38 7.69 14.66 -17.69
CA PRO A 38 9.10 14.90 -17.90
C PRO A 38 9.42 16.39 -17.75
N ALA A 39 10.48 16.69 -17.02
CA ALA A 39 11.03 18.03 -16.93
C ALA A 39 11.70 18.40 -18.27
N GLU A 40 11.58 19.66 -18.68
CA GLU A 40 12.34 20.18 -19.82
C GLU A 40 13.81 20.33 -19.38
N GLY A 41 14.68 19.40 -19.74
CA GLY A 41 16.11 19.44 -19.44
C GLY A 41 16.90 18.52 -20.34
N SER A 42 18.15 18.94 -20.67
CA SER A 42 19.07 18.11 -21.42
C SER A 42 19.74 17.11 -20.48
N THR A 43 19.67 15.83 -20.80
CA THR A 43 20.38 14.76 -20.08
C THR A 43 21.90 14.83 -20.29
N ASP A 44 22.35 15.51 -21.35
CA ASP A 44 23.78 15.68 -21.69
C ASP A 44 24.58 16.37 -20.60
N ILE A 45 23.93 17.24 -19.82
CA ILE A 45 24.55 17.96 -18.70
C ILE A 45 25.01 16.97 -17.62
N TYR A 46 24.20 15.94 -17.31
CA TYR A 46 24.59 14.90 -16.35
C TYR A 46 25.84 14.13 -16.79
N VAL A 47 25.93 13.80 -18.08
CA VAL A 47 27.12 13.10 -18.64
C VAL A 47 28.36 13.98 -18.59
N ALA A 48 28.20 15.29 -18.83
CA ALA A 48 29.32 16.22 -18.76
C ALA A 48 29.82 16.41 -17.32
N ILE A 49 28.90 16.59 -16.36
CA ILE A 49 29.23 16.84 -14.95
C ILE A 49 29.71 15.57 -14.23
N ASP A 50 29.31 14.40 -14.68
CA ASP A 50 29.73 13.11 -14.11
C ASP A 50 31.25 12.90 -14.05
N LYS A 51 31.99 13.60 -14.92
CA LYS A 51 33.46 13.54 -14.96
C LYS A 51 34.13 14.39 -13.88
N ILE A 52 33.42 15.34 -13.26
CA ILE A 52 33.99 16.30 -12.30
C ILE A 52 34.41 15.64 -10.98
N PRO A 53 33.58 14.75 -10.35
CA PRO A 53 33.96 14.09 -9.10
C PRO A 53 35.32 13.40 -9.13
N ASP A 54 35.68 12.76 -10.25
CA ASP A 54 36.96 12.07 -10.42
C ASP A 54 38.17 13.02 -10.45
N MET A 55 37.95 14.29 -10.73
CA MET A 55 38.98 15.35 -10.75
C MET A 55 39.18 16.00 -9.37
N LEU A 56 38.34 15.65 -8.39
CA LEU A 56 38.33 16.22 -7.05
C LEU A 56 38.94 15.28 -6.01
N VAL A 57 39.53 15.85 -4.96
CA VAL A 57 40.17 15.11 -3.88
C VAL A 57 39.29 15.16 -2.63
N ARG A 58 38.91 13.96 -2.12
CA ARG A 58 38.16 13.83 -0.86
C ARG A 58 39.02 14.24 0.34
N GLN A 59 38.49 15.04 1.24
CA GLN A 59 39.08 15.33 2.54
C GLN A 59 39.03 14.13 3.46
N LYS A 60 40.10 13.83 4.20
CA LYS A 60 40.17 12.76 5.19
C LYS A 60 39.51 13.12 6.52
N GLN A 61 39.42 14.38 6.82
CA GLN A 61 38.80 14.93 8.04
C GLN A 61 38.04 16.21 7.68
N GLU A 62 37.00 16.52 8.44
CA GLU A 62 36.29 17.79 8.31
C GLU A 62 37.26 18.96 8.45
N LYS A 63 37.23 19.88 7.47
CA LYS A 63 38.18 21.02 7.34
C LYS A 63 39.65 20.63 7.11
N GLY A 64 39.92 19.41 6.64
CA GLY A 64 41.24 18.95 6.23
C GLY A 64 41.61 19.43 4.82
N GLU A 65 42.81 19.00 4.35
CA GLU A 65 43.24 19.23 2.96
C GLU A 65 42.39 18.38 2.00
N GLY A 66 41.88 19.00 0.92
CA GLY A 66 41.09 18.40 -0.13
C GLY A 66 39.96 19.29 -0.61
N ASP A 67 39.26 18.85 -1.66
CA ASP A 67 38.30 19.66 -2.40
C ASP A 67 36.86 19.50 -1.83
N TYR A 68 36.54 18.34 -1.20
CA TYR A 68 35.22 18.11 -0.63
C TYR A 68 35.25 17.20 0.59
N TRP A 69 34.28 17.39 1.49
CA TRP A 69 34.01 16.56 2.66
C TRP A 69 32.72 15.75 2.50
N VAL A 70 32.71 14.50 2.97
CA VAL A 70 31.55 13.62 2.96
C VAL A 70 31.11 13.37 4.40
N ASP A 71 29.90 13.77 4.73
CA ASP A 71 29.23 13.39 5.98
C ASP A 71 28.34 12.16 5.71
N GLU A 72 28.86 11.00 6.06
CA GLU A 72 28.16 9.71 5.88
C GLU A 72 26.91 9.60 6.78
N LYS A 73 26.86 10.31 7.93
CA LYS A 73 25.73 10.28 8.85
C LYS A 73 24.56 11.11 8.35
N GLN A 74 24.85 12.26 7.76
CA GLN A 74 23.84 13.18 7.21
C GLN A 74 23.57 12.94 5.72
N HIS A 75 24.29 11.99 5.09
CA HIS A 75 24.22 11.72 3.64
C HIS A 75 24.41 12.98 2.79
N THR A 76 25.36 13.85 3.19
CA THR A 76 25.66 15.09 2.49
C THR A 76 27.12 15.17 2.05
N VAL A 77 27.34 15.89 0.96
CA VAL A 77 28.68 16.22 0.45
C VAL A 77 28.82 17.73 0.43
N GLN A 78 29.91 18.25 0.97
CA GLN A 78 30.18 19.69 1.05
C GLN A 78 31.53 20.01 0.39
N LEU A 79 31.54 20.97 -0.51
CA LEU A 79 32.79 21.47 -1.10
C LEU A 79 33.53 22.38 -0.11
N SER A 80 34.84 22.29 -0.10
CA SER A 80 35.72 23.29 0.58
C SER A 80 35.84 24.56 -0.26
N GLU A 81 36.34 25.64 0.32
CA GLU A 81 36.61 26.87 -0.44
C GLU A 81 37.53 26.61 -1.66
N ALA A 82 38.59 25.86 -1.47
CA ALA A 82 39.48 25.41 -2.57
C ALA A 82 38.76 24.55 -3.59
N GLY A 83 37.82 23.69 -3.11
CA GLY A 83 37.00 22.87 -3.98
C GLY A 83 36.06 23.69 -4.86
N HIS A 84 35.46 24.74 -4.31
CA HIS A 84 34.59 25.63 -5.08
C HIS A 84 35.38 26.34 -6.22
N GLU A 85 36.52 26.91 -5.92
CA GLU A 85 37.40 27.57 -6.94
C GLU A 85 37.82 26.56 -8.02
N LYS A 86 38.19 25.36 -7.61
CA LYS A 86 38.63 24.32 -8.55
C LYS A 86 37.52 23.85 -9.45
N VAL A 87 36.29 23.64 -8.89
CA VAL A 87 35.12 23.25 -9.67
C VAL A 87 34.71 24.33 -10.67
N GLU A 88 34.67 25.61 -10.26
CA GLU A 88 34.36 26.72 -11.16
C GLU A 88 35.36 26.75 -12.34
N LYS A 89 36.64 26.57 -12.07
CA LYS A 89 37.65 26.48 -13.12
C LYS A 89 37.43 25.29 -14.06
N ILE A 90 37.19 24.11 -13.52
CA ILE A 90 36.90 22.89 -14.34
C ILE A 90 35.67 23.15 -15.22
N MET A 91 34.60 23.72 -14.67
CA MET A 91 33.38 23.99 -15.42
C MET A 91 33.56 25.03 -16.52
N VAL A 92 34.40 26.03 -16.29
CA VAL A 92 34.80 27.02 -17.32
C VAL A 92 35.60 26.33 -18.43
N ASP A 93 36.58 25.50 -18.07
CA ASP A 93 37.40 24.76 -19.02
C ASP A 93 36.56 23.78 -19.85
N MET A 94 35.52 23.22 -19.29
CA MET A 94 34.54 22.32 -19.97
C MET A 94 33.49 23.10 -20.78
N GLY A 95 33.46 24.45 -20.70
CA GLY A 95 32.46 25.27 -21.39
C GLY A 95 31.05 25.21 -20.79
N LEU A 96 30.89 24.68 -19.58
CA LEU A 96 29.62 24.61 -18.87
C LEU A 96 29.26 25.89 -18.13
N LEU A 97 30.30 26.63 -17.68
CA LEU A 97 30.18 27.91 -16.98
C LEU A 97 30.87 29.02 -17.78
N PRO A 98 30.22 30.15 -18.07
CA PRO A 98 30.86 31.29 -18.71
C PRO A 98 31.99 31.85 -17.85
N ALA A 99 33.12 32.24 -18.46
CA ALA A 99 34.25 32.79 -17.76
C ALA A 99 33.88 34.09 -16.98
N GLY A 100 34.26 34.13 -15.70
CA GLY A 100 33.96 35.23 -14.80
C GLY A 100 32.58 35.23 -14.15
N GLN A 101 31.79 34.20 -14.37
CA GLN A 101 30.54 33.97 -13.64
C GLN A 101 30.77 33.01 -12.48
N SER A 102 30.06 33.25 -11.36
CA SER A 102 30.07 32.31 -10.23
C SER A 102 28.99 31.27 -10.36
N LEU A 103 29.29 30.05 -9.85
CA LEU A 103 28.37 28.93 -9.75
C LEU A 103 27.13 29.29 -8.90
N TYR A 104 27.28 30.23 -7.97
CA TYR A 104 26.19 30.68 -7.06
C TYR A 104 25.31 31.78 -7.66
N SER A 105 25.55 32.20 -8.88
CA SER A 105 24.66 33.14 -9.57
C SER A 105 23.29 32.46 -9.82
N PRO A 106 22.16 33.19 -9.70
CA PRO A 106 20.81 32.61 -9.91
C PRO A 106 20.66 31.91 -11.24
N GLN A 107 21.40 32.32 -12.26
CA GLN A 107 21.39 31.71 -13.59
C GLN A 107 22.08 30.34 -13.63
N ASN A 108 23.03 30.10 -12.73
CA ASN A 108 23.91 28.94 -12.70
C ASN A 108 23.55 27.93 -11.57
N ILE A 109 22.53 28.23 -10.76
CA ILE A 109 22.15 27.42 -9.60
C ILE A 109 21.84 25.98 -9.97
N MET A 110 21.32 25.72 -11.17
CA MET A 110 21.07 24.38 -11.69
C MET A 110 22.36 23.59 -11.90
N LEU A 111 23.48 24.24 -12.31
CA LEU A 111 24.77 23.56 -12.44
C LEU A 111 25.29 23.09 -11.08
N LEU A 112 25.08 23.89 -10.03
CA LEU A 112 25.41 23.51 -8.66
C LEU A 112 24.56 22.29 -8.20
N HIS A 113 23.29 22.27 -8.57
CA HIS A 113 22.41 21.16 -8.28
C HIS A 113 22.90 19.85 -8.95
N TYR A 114 23.20 19.88 -10.24
CA TYR A 114 23.75 18.72 -10.95
C TYR A 114 25.09 18.25 -10.40
N LEU A 115 25.96 19.18 -10.02
CA LEU A 115 27.24 18.87 -9.38
C LEU A 115 27.06 18.15 -8.04
N ASN A 116 26.17 18.66 -7.20
CA ASN A 116 25.87 18.03 -5.91
C ASN A 116 25.29 16.62 -6.10
N ALA A 117 24.40 16.43 -7.09
CA ALA A 117 23.88 15.12 -7.42
C ALA A 117 24.99 14.17 -7.87
N ALA A 118 25.92 14.60 -8.75
CA ALA A 118 27.05 13.80 -9.20
C ALA A 118 28.02 13.46 -8.05
N LEU A 119 28.37 14.43 -7.21
CA LEU A 119 29.20 14.18 -6.03
C LEU A 119 28.58 13.16 -5.08
N ARG A 120 27.30 13.28 -4.81
CA ARG A 120 26.56 12.28 -3.98
C ARG A 120 26.54 10.91 -4.63
N ALA A 121 26.28 10.82 -5.93
CA ALA A 121 26.26 9.57 -6.67
C ALA A 121 27.61 8.83 -6.61
N HIS A 122 28.73 9.54 -6.73
CA HIS A 122 30.07 8.96 -6.69
C HIS A 122 30.55 8.60 -5.28
N THR A 123 30.11 9.35 -4.25
CA THR A 123 30.68 9.23 -2.89
C THR A 123 29.82 8.44 -1.92
N LEU A 124 28.49 8.52 -2.04
CA LEU A 124 27.54 7.95 -1.09
C LEU A 124 26.80 6.72 -1.63
N PHE A 125 26.70 6.57 -2.95
CA PHE A 125 25.94 5.50 -3.56
C PHE A 125 26.85 4.47 -4.25
N VAL A 126 26.90 3.26 -3.68
CA VAL A 126 27.75 2.17 -4.11
C VAL A 126 26.91 1.11 -4.82
N LYS A 127 27.38 0.67 -6.00
CA LYS A 127 26.78 -0.43 -6.76
C LYS A 127 26.77 -1.71 -5.94
N ASP A 128 25.75 -2.54 -6.15
CA ASP A 128 25.49 -3.81 -5.46
C ASP A 128 25.20 -3.68 -3.95
N GLN A 129 25.18 -2.45 -3.43
CA GLN A 129 24.78 -2.15 -2.07
C GLN A 129 23.51 -1.27 -2.03
N HIS A 130 23.53 -0.12 -2.68
CA HIS A 130 22.41 0.84 -2.72
C HIS A 130 21.57 0.70 -3.98
N TYR A 131 22.14 0.16 -5.05
CA TYR A 131 21.48 -0.11 -6.32
C TYR A 131 22.17 -1.20 -7.10
N VAL A 132 21.44 -1.78 -8.05
CA VAL A 132 21.97 -2.71 -9.06
C VAL A 132 21.66 -2.19 -10.46
N VAL A 133 22.46 -2.61 -11.44
CA VAL A 133 22.18 -2.33 -12.86
C VAL A 133 21.69 -3.62 -13.51
N GLN A 134 20.44 -3.62 -13.97
CA GLN A 134 19.83 -4.77 -14.67
C GLN A 134 19.13 -4.29 -15.95
N ASN A 135 19.35 -4.96 -17.05
CA ASN A 135 18.75 -4.65 -18.35
C ASN A 135 18.98 -3.21 -18.84
N GLY A 136 20.08 -2.58 -18.44
CA GLY A 136 20.38 -1.19 -18.79
C GLY A 136 19.65 -0.15 -17.90
N GLU A 137 19.05 -0.57 -16.81
CA GLU A 137 18.36 0.30 -15.85
C GLU A 137 18.98 0.23 -14.46
N VAL A 138 19.01 1.35 -13.76
CA VAL A 138 19.39 1.43 -12.35
C VAL A 138 18.17 1.09 -11.48
N ILE A 139 18.29 0.07 -10.63
CA ILE A 139 17.23 -0.37 -9.72
C ILE A 139 17.71 -0.19 -8.29
N ILE A 140 16.94 0.55 -7.49
CA ILE A 140 17.24 0.82 -6.08
C ILE A 140 17.15 -0.48 -5.26
N VAL A 141 18.10 -0.67 -4.34
CA VAL A 141 18.06 -1.70 -3.30
C VAL A 141 17.61 -1.05 -1.99
N ASP A 142 16.59 -1.61 -1.37
CA ASP A 142 16.12 -1.16 -0.06
C ASP A 142 17.14 -1.52 1.02
N GLU A 143 17.62 -0.53 1.77
CA GLU A 143 18.68 -0.71 2.78
C GLU A 143 18.31 -1.66 3.91
N PHE A 144 17.01 -1.74 4.26
CA PHE A 144 16.55 -2.54 5.39
C PHE A 144 16.20 -3.97 4.99
N THR A 145 15.67 -4.16 3.78
CA THR A 145 15.19 -5.48 3.34
C THR A 145 16.07 -6.15 2.29
N GLY A 146 17.00 -5.41 1.67
CA GLY A 146 17.81 -5.86 0.55
C GLY A 146 17.01 -6.14 -0.74
N ARG A 147 15.74 -5.70 -0.80
CA ARG A 147 14.84 -5.95 -1.94
C ARG A 147 15.02 -4.93 -3.05
N LEU A 148 14.89 -5.41 -4.29
CA LEU A 148 14.90 -4.55 -5.46
C LEU A 148 13.60 -3.77 -5.58
N MET A 149 13.70 -2.45 -5.62
CA MET A 149 12.58 -1.52 -5.70
C MET A 149 12.36 -1.06 -7.15
N LYS A 150 11.83 -1.95 -7.98
CA LYS A 150 11.55 -1.64 -9.39
C LYS A 150 10.55 -0.49 -9.52
N GLY A 151 10.80 0.41 -10.46
CA GLY A 151 9.95 1.57 -10.74
C GLY A 151 10.10 2.74 -9.75
N ARG A 152 10.88 2.59 -8.66
CA ARG A 152 11.25 3.71 -7.79
C ARG A 152 12.52 4.39 -8.29
N ARG A 153 12.58 5.72 -8.13
CA ARG A 153 13.72 6.55 -8.51
C ARG A 153 14.04 7.51 -7.37
N TRP A 154 15.32 7.84 -7.17
CA TRP A 154 15.70 8.91 -6.27
C TRP A 154 15.31 10.26 -6.88
N SER A 155 14.95 11.21 -6.04
CA SER A 155 14.62 12.59 -6.41
C SER A 155 15.88 13.46 -6.61
N ASP A 156 15.65 14.70 -6.98
CA ASP A 156 16.65 15.75 -7.02
C ASP A 156 17.85 15.46 -7.94
N GLY A 157 17.59 14.85 -9.10
CA GLY A 157 18.62 14.55 -10.09
C GLY A 157 19.59 13.44 -9.70
N LEU A 158 19.46 12.87 -8.49
CA LEU A 158 20.39 11.83 -8.00
C LEU A 158 20.32 10.56 -8.83
N HIS A 159 19.11 10.14 -9.23
CA HIS A 159 18.96 8.92 -10.04
C HIS A 159 19.63 9.07 -11.40
N GLN A 160 19.44 10.23 -12.03
CA GLN A 160 20.09 10.60 -13.29
C GLN A 160 21.63 10.66 -13.16
N ALA A 161 22.12 11.16 -12.04
CA ALA A 161 23.55 11.19 -11.75
C ALA A 161 24.13 9.78 -11.58
N VAL A 162 23.38 8.84 -10.99
CA VAL A 162 23.78 7.43 -10.88
C VAL A 162 23.68 6.74 -12.25
N GLU A 163 22.67 7.04 -13.05
CA GLU A 163 22.58 6.56 -14.45
C GLU A 163 23.77 7.03 -15.29
N ALA A 164 24.18 8.31 -15.15
CA ALA A 164 25.37 8.86 -15.80
C ALA A 164 26.64 8.12 -15.36
N LYS A 165 26.83 7.94 -14.05
CA LYS A 165 27.97 7.23 -13.45
C LYS A 165 28.10 5.80 -13.96
N GLU A 166 26.98 5.08 -14.15
CA GLU A 166 26.97 3.71 -14.65
C GLU A 166 26.95 3.62 -16.19
N GLY A 167 26.89 4.76 -16.88
CA GLY A 167 26.89 4.83 -18.35
C GLY A 167 25.66 4.17 -18.99
N VAL A 168 24.54 4.14 -18.30
CA VAL A 168 23.25 3.68 -18.81
C VAL A 168 22.46 4.85 -19.41
N GLU A 169 21.37 4.54 -20.11
CA GLU A 169 20.47 5.57 -20.67
C GLU A 169 19.86 6.40 -19.55
N ILE A 170 20.11 7.73 -19.59
CA ILE A 170 19.60 8.67 -18.59
C ILE A 170 18.17 9.02 -18.93
N GLN A 171 17.25 8.63 -18.04
CA GLN A 171 15.85 8.98 -18.19
C GLN A 171 15.57 10.37 -17.63
N GLN A 172 14.66 11.09 -18.26
CA GLN A 172 14.29 12.44 -17.84
C GLN A 172 13.75 12.46 -16.41
N GLU A 173 14.04 13.50 -15.68
CA GLU A 173 13.46 13.74 -14.37
C GLU A 173 11.97 14.04 -14.51
N ASN A 174 11.16 13.47 -13.61
CA ASN A 174 9.74 13.77 -13.56
C ASN A 174 9.50 14.97 -12.64
N GLN A 175 8.91 16.02 -13.19
CA GLN A 175 8.49 17.20 -12.43
C GLN A 175 7.01 17.07 -12.05
N THR A 176 6.69 17.34 -10.79
CA THR A 176 5.31 17.41 -10.32
C THR A 176 4.66 18.71 -10.78
N PHE A 177 3.68 18.63 -11.67
CA PHE A 177 2.94 19.80 -12.16
C PHE A 177 1.79 20.20 -11.24
N ALA A 178 1.14 19.22 -10.61
CA ALA A 178 0.02 19.45 -9.70
C ALA A 178 -0.09 18.32 -8.67
N SER A 179 -0.56 18.66 -7.49
CA SER A 179 -0.86 17.73 -6.42
C SER A 179 -2.10 18.20 -5.68
N ILE A 180 -3.00 17.28 -5.36
CA ILE A 180 -4.18 17.51 -4.53
C ILE A 180 -4.48 16.26 -3.71
N THR A 181 -4.86 16.38 -2.45
CA THR A 181 -5.29 15.25 -1.63
C THR A 181 -6.72 14.81 -1.98
N PHE A 182 -7.08 13.55 -1.71
CA PHE A 182 -8.47 13.10 -1.86
C PHE A 182 -9.43 13.99 -1.09
N GLN A 183 -9.11 14.34 0.14
CA GLN A 183 -9.91 15.24 0.97
C GLN A 183 -10.23 16.56 0.25
N ASN A 184 -9.20 17.24 -0.26
CA ASN A 184 -9.39 18.53 -0.92
C ASN A 184 -10.10 18.39 -2.27
N TYR A 185 -9.83 17.31 -3.00
CA TYR A 185 -10.50 17.05 -4.27
C TYR A 185 -12.01 16.84 -4.09
N PHE A 186 -12.44 15.99 -3.16
CA PHE A 186 -13.85 15.74 -2.93
C PHE A 186 -14.60 16.93 -2.29
N ARG A 187 -13.92 17.78 -1.54
CA ARG A 187 -14.49 19.04 -1.03
C ARG A 187 -14.81 20.07 -2.12
N MET A 188 -14.32 19.88 -3.33
CA MET A 188 -14.64 20.74 -4.47
C MET A 188 -16.03 20.46 -5.06
N TYR A 189 -16.65 19.32 -4.74
CA TYR A 189 -18.00 19.02 -5.19
C TYR A 189 -19.05 19.83 -4.43
N GLU A 190 -20.04 20.37 -5.16
CA GLU A 190 -21.16 21.11 -4.56
C GLU A 190 -22.05 20.20 -3.71
N LYS A 191 -22.25 18.96 -4.18
CA LYS A 191 -22.99 17.91 -3.48
C LYS A 191 -22.14 16.66 -3.39
N LEU A 192 -21.93 16.20 -2.17
CA LEU A 192 -21.19 14.99 -1.87
C LEU A 192 -22.09 14.04 -1.10
N SER A 193 -22.05 12.77 -1.42
CA SER A 193 -22.70 11.71 -0.65
C SER A 193 -21.89 10.42 -0.77
N GLY A 194 -22.16 9.46 0.09
CA GLY A 194 -21.46 8.20 0.05
C GLY A 194 -22.18 7.11 0.82
N MET A 195 -21.60 5.93 0.80
CA MET A 195 -22.06 4.79 1.57
C MET A 195 -20.88 3.96 2.05
N THR A 196 -21.05 3.35 3.20
CA THR A 196 -20.14 2.36 3.78
C THR A 196 -20.86 1.54 4.83
N GLY A 197 -20.29 0.42 5.20
CA GLY A 197 -20.76 -0.40 6.32
C GLY A 197 -20.36 0.12 7.69
N THR A 198 -19.45 1.11 7.80
CA THR A 198 -18.75 1.51 9.04
C THR A 198 -18.75 3.00 9.34
N ALA A 199 -19.58 3.83 8.70
CA ALA A 199 -19.58 5.29 8.89
C ALA A 199 -19.96 5.77 10.30
N ASP A 200 -20.63 4.95 11.10
CA ASP A 200 -21.11 5.35 12.43
C ASP A 200 -19.95 5.69 13.40
N THR A 201 -18.81 5.04 13.24
CA THR A 201 -17.60 5.29 14.05
C THR A 201 -16.90 6.59 13.67
N GLU A 202 -16.96 6.99 12.43
CA GLU A 202 -16.35 8.20 11.86
C GLU A 202 -17.38 9.33 11.61
N ALA A 203 -18.59 9.22 12.12
CA ALA A 203 -19.68 10.19 11.90
C ALA A 203 -19.29 11.63 12.24
N TYR A 204 -18.51 11.81 13.31
CA TYR A 204 -18.01 13.11 13.72
C TYR A 204 -17.04 13.71 12.68
N GLU A 205 -16.12 12.91 12.14
CA GLU A 205 -15.15 13.36 11.13
C GLU A 205 -15.84 13.70 9.80
N PHE A 206 -16.85 12.94 9.39
CA PHE A 206 -17.67 13.25 8.23
C PHE A 206 -18.37 14.59 8.36
N GLN A 207 -18.91 14.88 9.53
CA GLN A 207 -19.59 16.15 9.79
C GLN A 207 -18.60 17.33 9.83
N GLU A 208 -17.49 17.20 10.56
CA GLU A 208 -16.52 18.30 10.75
C GLU A 208 -15.75 18.64 9.47
N ILE A 209 -15.36 17.64 8.68
CA ILE A 209 -14.49 17.84 7.52
C ILE A 209 -15.29 18.13 6.25
N TYR A 210 -16.38 17.40 6.06
CA TYR A 210 -17.16 17.42 4.81
C TYR A 210 -18.56 18.00 4.96
N GLY A 211 -19.04 18.28 6.17
CA GLY A 211 -20.40 18.71 6.44
C GLY A 211 -21.46 17.64 6.14
N LEU A 212 -21.08 16.37 6.17
CA LEU A 212 -21.94 15.25 5.84
C LEU A 212 -22.59 14.65 7.09
N GLU A 213 -23.90 14.50 7.05
CA GLU A 213 -24.68 13.84 8.10
C GLU A 213 -24.72 12.32 7.86
N THR A 214 -24.43 11.53 8.90
CA THR A 214 -24.45 10.08 8.83
C THR A 214 -25.83 9.54 9.21
N VAL A 215 -26.47 8.84 8.28
CA VAL A 215 -27.78 8.21 8.48
C VAL A 215 -27.63 6.68 8.51
N VAL A 216 -27.96 6.08 9.64
CA VAL A 216 -27.93 4.63 9.83
C VAL A 216 -29.18 3.99 9.24
N ILE A 217 -29.00 3.17 8.19
CA ILE A 217 -30.10 2.42 7.57
C ILE A 217 -30.15 1.02 8.19
N PRO A 218 -31.29 0.61 8.78
CA PRO A 218 -31.40 -0.72 9.37
C PRO A 218 -31.30 -1.82 8.29
N THR A 219 -30.75 -2.97 8.68
CA THR A 219 -30.63 -4.13 7.78
C THR A 219 -32.00 -4.68 7.41
N HIS A 220 -32.15 -5.16 6.15
CA HIS A 220 -33.39 -5.81 5.67
C HIS A 220 -33.73 -7.10 6.46
N ARG A 221 -32.72 -7.88 6.84
CA ARG A 221 -32.88 -9.09 7.68
C ARG A 221 -32.19 -8.88 9.01
N MET A 222 -32.69 -9.54 10.06
CA MET A 222 -32.02 -9.52 11.36
C MET A 222 -30.60 -10.07 11.25
N MET A 223 -29.68 -9.40 11.92
CA MET A 223 -28.31 -9.86 12.04
C MET A 223 -28.26 -11.13 12.91
N ILE A 224 -27.70 -12.21 12.34
CA ILE A 224 -27.54 -13.51 13.03
C ILE A 224 -26.09 -13.75 13.45
N ARG A 225 -25.16 -12.81 13.14
CA ARG A 225 -23.77 -12.85 13.53
C ARG A 225 -23.63 -12.75 15.05
N ASP A 226 -22.85 -13.67 15.64
CA ASP A 226 -22.54 -13.68 17.06
C ASP A 226 -21.22 -12.90 17.31
N ASP A 227 -21.35 -11.64 17.76
CA ASP A 227 -20.21 -10.79 18.09
C ASP A 227 -19.76 -11.08 19.52
N GLN A 228 -18.62 -11.74 19.68
CA GLN A 228 -18.05 -12.06 20.99
C GLN A 228 -17.34 -10.84 21.59
N GLN A 229 -17.26 -10.81 22.92
CA GLN A 229 -16.53 -9.75 23.64
C GLN A 229 -15.02 -9.82 23.36
N ASP A 230 -14.38 -8.64 23.39
CA ASP A 230 -12.94 -8.51 23.22
C ASP A 230 -12.18 -9.26 24.33
N LYS A 231 -11.16 -10.04 23.93
CA LYS A 231 -10.27 -10.74 24.87
C LYS A 231 -9.00 -9.92 25.06
N VAL A 232 -8.64 -9.62 26.31
CA VAL A 232 -7.46 -8.80 26.67
C VAL A 232 -6.37 -9.70 27.24
N TYR A 233 -5.15 -9.59 26.73
CA TYR A 233 -3.98 -10.36 27.15
C TYR A 233 -2.90 -9.46 27.73
N ARG A 234 -2.11 -9.96 28.68
CA ARG A 234 -1.02 -9.21 29.31
C ARG A 234 0.15 -8.98 28.36
N THR A 235 0.41 -9.95 27.48
CA THR A 235 1.54 -9.91 26.55
C THR A 235 1.09 -10.24 25.13
N ALA A 236 1.83 -9.71 24.14
CA ALA A 236 1.61 -10.05 22.74
C ALA A 236 1.80 -11.55 22.47
N LYS A 237 2.74 -12.21 23.16
CA LYS A 237 3.00 -13.63 23.02
C LYS A 237 1.79 -14.48 23.46
N GLU A 238 1.15 -14.13 24.58
CA GLU A 238 -0.07 -14.79 25.04
C GLU A 238 -1.22 -14.58 24.04
N LYS A 239 -1.37 -13.37 23.51
CA LYS A 239 -2.35 -13.03 22.47
C LYS A 239 -2.20 -13.92 21.24
N TYR A 240 -1.01 -13.97 20.67
CA TYR A 240 -0.78 -14.77 19.45
C TYR A 240 -0.95 -16.26 19.68
N LYS A 241 -0.54 -16.76 20.85
CA LYS A 241 -0.79 -18.15 21.23
C LYS A 241 -2.28 -18.45 21.30
N ALA A 242 -3.07 -17.57 21.92
CA ALA A 242 -4.51 -17.75 22.02
C ALA A 242 -5.22 -17.70 20.64
N ILE A 243 -4.73 -16.88 19.71
CA ILE A 243 -5.21 -16.85 18.31
C ILE A 243 -4.96 -18.21 17.65
N VAL A 244 -3.73 -18.75 17.76
CA VAL A 244 -3.37 -20.04 17.17
C VAL A 244 -4.18 -21.18 17.79
N ASP A 245 -4.43 -21.15 19.11
CA ASP A 245 -5.24 -22.17 19.80
C ASP A 245 -6.71 -22.11 19.33
N ASP A 246 -7.31 -20.91 19.15
CA ASP A 246 -8.68 -20.74 18.60
C ASP A 246 -8.76 -21.23 17.14
N VAL A 247 -7.78 -20.88 16.32
CA VAL A 247 -7.69 -21.37 14.93
C VAL A 247 -7.60 -22.89 14.87
N LYS A 248 -6.77 -23.49 15.74
CA LYS A 248 -6.60 -24.95 15.80
C LYS A 248 -7.90 -25.67 16.18
N GLU A 249 -8.65 -25.13 17.13
CA GLU A 249 -9.93 -25.66 17.54
C GLU A 249 -10.94 -25.61 16.39
N CYS A 250 -11.07 -24.47 15.71
CA CYS A 250 -11.98 -24.30 14.58
C CYS A 250 -11.59 -25.20 13.40
N TYR A 251 -10.28 -25.26 13.07
CA TYR A 251 -9.78 -26.13 12.02
C TYR A 251 -10.09 -27.62 12.29
N GLY A 252 -9.91 -28.06 13.55
CA GLY A 252 -10.23 -29.43 13.97
C GLY A 252 -11.70 -29.80 13.80
N ARG A 253 -12.62 -28.81 13.86
CA ARG A 253 -14.05 -29.01 13.58
C ARG A 253 -14.41 -28.87 12.10
N GLY A 254 -13.48 -28.42 11.26
CA GLY A 254 -13.72 -28.13 9.86
C GLY A 254 -14.39 -26.76 9.61
N GLN A 255 -14.42 -25.88 10.61
CA GLN A 255 -14.97 -24.54 10.49
C GLN A 255 -13.95 -23.61 9.78
N PRO A 256 -14.34 -22.83 8.76
CA PRO A 256 -13.43 -21.86 8.13
C PRO A 256 -13.11 -20.70 9.07
N VAL A 257 -11.86 -20.22 9.00
CA VAL A 257 -11.35 -19.13 9.86
C VAL A 257 -10.71 -18.03 9.04
N LEU A 258 -11.07 -16.80 9.34
CA LEU A 258 -10.42 -15.59 8.83
C LEU A 258 -9.74 -14.86 9.98
N VAL A 259 -8.42 -14.70 9.91
CA VAL A 259 -7.63 -13.95 10.89
C VAL A 259 -7.26 -12.60 10.30
N GLY A 260 -7.81 -11.51 10.86
CA GLY A 260 -7.49 -10.13 10.49
C GLY A 260 -6.29 -9.61 11.27
N THR A 261 -5.33 -8.99 10.58
CA THR A 261 -4.15 -8.35 11.17
C THR A 261 -4.01 -6.91 10.69
N THR A 262 -3.35 -6.05 11.44
CA THR A 262 -3.14 -4.63 11.09
C THR A 262 -1.85 -4.40 10.31
N SER A 263 -0.91 -5.33 10.34
CA SER A 263 0.37 -5.20 9.63
C SER A 263 0.79 -6.50 8.94
N ILE A 264 1.69 -6.36 7.96
CA ILE A 264 2.26 -7.49 7.23
C ILE A 264 3.10 -8.35 8.19
N GLU A 265 3.87 -7.73 9.08
CA GLU A 265 4.73 -8.42 10.06
C GLU A 265 3.90 -9.32 10.99
N ASN A 266 2.76 -8.81 11.48
CA ASN A 266 1.84 -9.58 12.31
C ASN A 266 1.23 -10.75 11.53
N SER A 267 0.92 -10.57 10.24
CA SER A 267 0.41 -11.63 9.39
C SER A 267 1.45 -12.74 9.16
N GLU A 268 2.71 -12.37 8.94
CA GLU A 268 3.83 -13.31 8.78
C GLU A 268 4.12 -14.06 10.09
N LEU A 269 4.11 -13.36 11.24
CA LEU A 269 4.30 -13.98 12.55
C LEU A 269 3.24 -15.05 12.85
N ILE A 270 1.97 -14.74 12.62
CA ILE A 270 0.87 -15.71 12.81
C ILE A 270 1.01 -16.87 11.82
N SER A 271 1.37 -16.61 10.58
CA SER A 271 1.62 -17.61 9.55
C SER A 271 2.72 -18.59 9.99
N ASP A 272 3.85 -18.09 10.49
CA ASP A 272 4.94 -18.93 11.01
C ASP A 272 4.48 -19.81 12.19
N MET A 273 3.66 -19.26 13.08
CA MET A 273 3.13 -20.01 14.21
C MET A 273 2.16 -21.11 13.77
N LEU A 274 1.28 -20.84 12.79
CA LEU A 274 0.36 -21.85 12.23
C LEU A 274 1.12 -22.93 11.45
N THR A 275 2.17 -22.57 10.73
CA THR A 275 3.06 -23.53 10.04
C THR A 275 3.72 -24.48 11.06
N LYS A 276 4.25 -23.94 12.17
CA LYS A 276 4.82 -24.74 13.27
C LYS A 276 3.77 -25.65 13.94
N ALA A 277 2.52 -25.22 13.96
CA ALA A 277 1.39 -26.00 14.47
C ALA A 277 0.86 -27.05 13.47
N GLY A 278 1.39 -27.07 12.22
CA GLY A 278 0.97 -28.00 11.17
C GLY A 278 -0.40 -27.69 10.57
N ILE A 279 -0.87 -26.45 10.65
CA ILE A 279 -2.17 -26.01 10.12
C ILE A 279 -1.96 -25.38 8.74
N PRO A 280 -2.52 -25.98 7.66
CA PRO A 280 -2.47 -25.37 6.33
C PRO A 280 -3.30 -24.08 6.32
N HIS A 281 -2.77 -23.03 5.72
CA HIS A 281 -3.42 -21.73 5.67
C HIS A 281 -2.97 -20.92 4.46
N ASN A 282 -3.78 -19.95 4.07
CA ASN A 282 -3.46 -18.96 3.05
C ASN A 282 -3.16 -17.61 3.72
N VAL A 283 -2.21 -16.86 3.14
CA VAL A 283 -1.88 -15.49 3.58
C VAL A 283 -2.25 -14.51 2.48
N LEU A 284 -3.07 -13.54 2.83
CA LEU A 284 -3.53 -12.46 1.97
C LEU A 284 -2.92 -11.14 2.46
N ASN A 285 -1.86 -10.68 1.79
CA ASN A 285 -1.18 -9.44 2.08
C ASN A 285 -0.71 -8.78 0.78
N ALA A 286 -0.23 -7.54 0.85
CA ALA A 286 0.22 -6.76 -0.29
C ALA A 286 1.30 -7.43 -1.17
N LYS A 287 1.97 -8.49 -0.69
CA LYS A 287 2.98 -9.23 -1.45
C LYS A 287 2.38 -10.25 -2.43
N GLN A 288 1.07 -10.56 -2.35
CA GLN A 288 0.43 -11.66 -3.10
C GLN A 288 -0.81 -11.23 -3.90
N HIS A 289 -0.80 -10.02 -4.46
CA HIS A 289 -1.91 -9.45 -5.23
C HIS A 289 -2.46 -10.35 -6.36
N GLU A 290 -1.58 -11.07 -7.06
CA GLU A 290 -2.00 -11.90 -8.20
C GLU A 290 -2.93 -13.07 -7.82
N ARG A 291 -2.85 -13.54 -6.56
CA ARG A 291 -3.64 -14.67 -6.05
C ARG A 291 -4.79 -14.25 -5.14
N GLU A 292 -4.93 -12.95 -4.89
CA GLU A 292 -5.90 -12.41 -3.95
C GLU A 292 -7.33 -12.90 -4.21
N ALA A 293 -7.82 -12.72 -5.43
CA ALA A 293 -9.18 -13.13 -5.80
C ALA A 293 -9.44 -14.64 -5.60
N GLN A 294 -8.42 -15.47 -5.84
CA GLN A 294 -8.54 -16.91 -5.64
C GLN A 294 -8.59 -17.26 -4.15
N ILE A 295 -7.72 -16.65 -3.33
CA ILE A 295 -7.68 -16.87 -1.88
C ILE A 295 -9.02 -16.47 -1.24
N VAL A 296 -9.57 -15.31 -1.63
CA VAL A 296 -10.86 -14.83 -1.12
C VAL A 296 -12.01 -15.78 -1.51
N MET A 297 -12.03 -16.27 -2.75
CA MET A 297 -13.04 -17.25 -3.18
C MET A 297 -12.99 -18.55 -2.38
N GLU A 298 -11.79 -18.96 -1.94
CA GLU A 298 -11.62 -20.20 -1.18
C GLU A 298 -11.82 -20.03 0.33
N ALA A 299 -11.73 -18.82 0.85
CA ALA A 299 -11.75 -18.54 2.29
C ALA A 299 -12.99 -19.02 3.04
N GLY A 300 -14.13 -19.13 2.35
CA GLY A 300 -15.39 -19.65 2.91
C GLY A 300 -15.56 -21.17 2.85
N ARG A 301 -14.60 -21.94 2.31
CA ARG A 301 -14.69 -23.40 2.22
C ARG A 301 -14.51 -24.07 3.58
N PRO A 302 -15.11 -25.25 3.83
CA PRO A 302 -14.91 -25.99 5.07
C PRO A 302 -13.43 -26.22 5.37
N GLY A 303 -13.02 -25.89 6.61
CA GLY A 303 -11.66 -26.11 7.10
C GLY A 303 -10.58 -25.17 6.54
N MET A 304 -10.94 -24.16 5.76
CA MET A 304 -9.96 -23.17 5.27
C MET A 304 -9.58 -22.18 6.36
N VAL A 305 -8.27 -21.89 6.44
CA VAL A 305 -7.74 -20.86 7.32
C VAL A 305 -7.08 -19.78 6.44
N THR A 306 -7.53 -18.55 6.60
CA THR A 306 -7.01 -17.39 5.84
C THR A 306 -6.55 -16.31 6.80
N ILE A 307 -5.34 -15.82 6.61
CA ILE A 307 -4.80 -14.64 7.32
C ILE A 307 -4.85 -13.46 6.35
N ALA A 308 -5.49 -12.38 6.72
CA ALA A 308 -5.61 -11.18 5.89
C ALA A 308 -5.12 -9.92 6.63
N THR A 309 -4.41 -9.04 5.95
CA THR A 309 -4.18 -7.67 6.44
C THR A 309 -5.37 -6.78 6.14
N ASN A 310 -5.54 -5.68 6.89
CA ASN A 310 -6.68 -4.76 6.75
C ASN A 310 -6.99 -4.31 5.31
N MET A 311 -5.96 -4.19 4.48
CA MET A 311 -6.11 -3.70 3.10
C MET A 311 -6.45 -4.80 2.10
N ALA A 312 -6.27 -6.07 2.47
CA ALA A 312 -6.46 -7.18 1.57
C ALA A 312 -7.88 -7.74 1.68
N GLY A 313 -8.56 -7.89 0.55
CA GLY A 313 -9.93 -8.41 0.49
C GLY A 313 -11.03 -7.42 0.83
N ARG A 314 -10.73 -6.12 0.99
CA ARG A 314 -11.74 -5.07 1.20
C ARG A 314 -12.64 -4.96 -0.03
N GLY A 315 -13.97 -4.82 0.19
CA GLY A 315 -14.95 -4.73 -0.89
C GLY A 315 -15.27 -6.07 -1.59
N THR A 316 -14.73 -7.20 -1.11
CA THR A 316 -15.03 -8.53 -1.66
C THR A 316 -15.81 -9.39 -0.68
N ASP A 317 -16.88 -10.03 -1.15
CA ASP A 317 -17.69 -10.92 -0.35
C ASP A 317 -17.04 -12.29 -0.19
N ILE A 318 -17.00 -12.83 1.03
CA ILE A 318 -16.61 -14.20 1.28
C ILE A 318 -17.87 -15.09 1.27
N VAL A 319 -17.99 -15.92 0.25
CA VAL A 319 -19.13 -16.83 0.10
C VAL A 319 -18.91 -18.10 0.92
N LEU A 320 -19.83 -18.43 1.83
CA LEU A 320 -19.78 -19.66 2.60
C LEU A 320 -19.91 -20.87 1.66
N GLY A 321 -19.08 -21.91 1.88
CA GLY A 321 -18.92 -23.02 0.96
C GLY A 321 -17.91 -22.77 -0.16
N GLY A 322 -17.42 -21.53 -0.29
CA GLY A 322 -16.48 -21.08 -1.33
C GLY A 322 -17.16 -20.51 -2.58
N GLY A 323 -16.46 -19.66 -3.32
CA GLY A 323 -16.95 -19.07 -4.57
C GLY A 323 -16.91 -20.07 -5.73
N ILE A 324 -18.00 -20.19 -6.46
CA ILE A 324 -18.12 -21.08 -7.65
C ILE A 324 -18.15 -20.32 -8.98
N SER A 325 -18.19 -18.99 -8.97
CA SER A 325 -18.34 -18.17 -10.19
C SER A 325 -17.29 -18.50 -11.25
N LYS A 326 -16.03 -18.61 -10.86
CA LYS A 326 -14.93 -18.92 -11.78
C LYS A 326 -15.03 -20.32 -12.40
N ALA A 327 -15.48 -21.30 -11.61
CA ALA A 327 -15.70 -22.65 -12.11
C ALA A 327 -16.88 -22.70 -13.11
N LEU A 328 -17.93 -21.91 -12.85
CA LEU A 328 -19.06 -21.78 -13.78
C LEU A 328 -18.65 -21.09 -15.09
N GLU A 329 -17.85 -20.03 -15.02
CA GLU A 329 -17.31 -19.34 -16.19
C GLU A 329 -16.39 -20.23 -17.03
N GLN A 330 -15.55 -21.06 -16.38
CA GLN A 330 -14.70 -22.01 -17.09
C GLN A 330 -15.54 -23.03 -17.90
N ILE A 331 -16.66 -23.50 -17.35
CA ILE A 331 -17.57 -24.40 -18.07
C ILE A 331 -18.24 -23.67 -19.22
N ASP A 332 -18.63 -22.39 -19.05
CA ASP A 332 -19.23 -21.61 -20.13
C ASP A 332 -18.27 -21.41 -21.31
N ASN A 333 -17.01 -21.18 -21.02
CA ASN A 333 -15.97 -20.95 -22.01
C ASN A 333 -15.37 -22.23 -22.61
N ASP A 334 -15.74 -23.41 -22.11
CA ASP A 334 -15.27 -24.69 -22.63
C ASP A 334 -16.04 -25.05 -23.92
N GLU A 335 -15.44 -24.82 -25.07
CA GLU A 335 -16.00 -25.11 -26.39
C GLU A 335 -16.09 -26.62 -26.68
N SER A 336 -15.44 -27.47 -25.89
CA SER A 336 -15.48 -28.93 -26.06
C SER A 336 -16.75 -29.59 -25.52
N LEU A 337 -17.56 -28.88 -24.74
CA LEU A 337 -18.75 -29.39 -24.08
C LEU A 337 -20.02 -28.95 -24.81
N SER A 338 -20.97 -29.91 -24.94
CA SER A 338 -22.31 -29.56 -25.41
C SER A 338 -23.12 -28.80 -24.35
N ASP A 339 -24.14 -28.05 -24.74
CA ASP A 339 -24.99 -27.27 -23.85
C ASP A 339 -25.62 -28.11 -22.73
N GLU A 340 -26.00 -29.36 -23.03
CA GLU A 340 -26.53 -30.28 -22.05
C GLU A 340 -25.46 -30.72 -21.03
N GLN A 341 -24.24 -30.99 -21.49
CA GLN A 341 -23.09 -31.30 -20.64
C GLN A 341 -22.68 -30.13 -19.75
N LYS A 342 -22.68 -28.90 -20.31
CA LYS A 342 -22.44 -27.69 -19.53
C LYS A 342 -23.47 -27.53 -18.41
N LYS A 343 -24.74 -27.72 -18.74
CA LYS A 343 -25.84 -27.66 -17.74
C LYS A 343 -25.69 -28.69 -16.63
N ALA A 344 -25.44 -29.95 -16.99
CA ALA A 344 -25.26 -31.04 -16.02
C ALA A 344 -24.05 -30.74 -15.08
N LYS A 345 -22.89 -30.34 -15.62
CA LYS A 345 -21.71 -29.99 -14.81
C LYS A 345 -21.97 -28.80 -13.87
N LYS A 346 -22.71 -27.79 -14.35
CA LYS A 346 -23.08 -26.65 -13.51
C LYS A 346 -23.99 -27.02 -12.36
N GLU A 347 -24.94 -27.92 -12.61
CA GLU A 347 -25.84 -28.45 -11.56
C GLU A 347 -25.06 -29.28 -10.53
N GLU A 348 -24.11 -30.10 -10.97
CA GLU A 348 -23.22 -30.85 -10.08
C GLU A 348 -22.40 -29.95 -9.17
N ILE A 349 -21.74 -28.91 -9.74
CA ILE A 349 -20.97 -27.95 -8.96
C ILE A 349 -21.85 -27.19 -7.95
N LYS A 350 -23.04 -26.78 -8.36
CA LYS A 350 -23.99 -26.12 -7.45
C LYS A 350 -24.47 -27.05 -6.33
N ALA A 351 -24.73 -28.30 -6.63
CA ALA A 351 -25.12 -29.29 -5.63
C ALA A 351 -24.00 -29.52 -4.60
N GLN A 352 -22.77 -29.71 -5.07
CA GLN A 352 -21.60 -29.82 -4.18
C GLN A 352 -21.39 -28.58 -3.31
N TRP A 353 -21.49 -27.43 -3.91
CA TRP A 353 -21.38 -26.14 -3.18
C TRP A 353 -22.48 -26.04 -2.11
N GLN A 354 -23.71 -26.47 -2.39
CA GLN A 354 -24.79 -26.42 -1.41
C GLN A 354 -24.48 -27.29 -0.19
N VAL A 355 -23.90 -28.46 -0.40
CA VAL A 355 -23.48 -29.36 0.70
C VAL A 355 -22.38 -28.70 1.55
N ASP A 356 -21.38 -28.10 0.91
CA ASP A 356 -20.30 -27.40 1.60
C ASP A 356 -20.80 -26.15 2.34
N HIS A 357 -21.71 -25.40 1.73
CA HIS A 357 -22.37 -24.24 2.34
C HIS A 357 -23.13 -24.63 3.61
N ASP A 358 -24.01 -25.63 3.51
CA ASP A 358 -24.86 -26.08 4.62
C ASP A 358 -24.01 -26.62 5.77
N ARG A 359 -22.94 -27.36 5.45
CA ARG A 359 -21.96 -27.80 6.44
C ARG A 359 -21.30 -26.67 7.17
N VAL A 360 -20.86 -25.61 6.47
CA VAL A 360 -20.25 -24.42 7.09
C VAL A 360 -21.26 -23.70 7.98
N VAL A 361 -22.52 -23.57 7.54
CA VAL A 361 -23.59 -22.96 8.34
C VAL A 361 -23.85 -23.74 9.61
N GLU A 362 -23.93 -25.09 9.56
CA GLU A 362 -24.09 -25.96 10.72
C GLU A 362 -22.94 -25.81 11.73
N LEU A 363 -21.71 -25.63 11.26
CA LEU A 363 -20.51 -25.36 12.09
C LEU A 363 -20.49 -23.97 12.75
N GLY A 364 -21.47 -23.13 12.45
CA GLY A 364 -21.59 -21.75 12.96
C GLY A 364 -20.98 -20.68 12.05
N GLY A 365 -20.85 -20.97 10.76
CA GLY A 365 -20.38 -20.03 9.74
C GLY A 365 -18.87 -19.77 9.76
N LEU A 366 -18.46 -18.66 9.14
CA LEU A 366 -17.07 -18.23 9.12
C LEU A 366 -16.67 -17.65 10.48
N ARG A 367 -15.61 -18.20 11.08
CA ARG A 367 -14.99 -17.63 12.28
C ARG A 367 -14.08 -16.49 11.90
N ILE A 368 -14.33 -15.29 12.43
CA ILE A 368 -13.47 -14.11 12.23
C ILE A 368 -12.75 -13.81 13.53
N ILE A 369 -11.42 -13.67 13.48
CA ILE A 369 -10.57 -13.35 14.60
C ILE A 369 -9.79 -12.07 14.23
N GLY A 370 -10.09 -10.94 14.88
CA GLY A 370 -9.29 -9.72 14.75
C GLY A 370 -8.13 -9.74 15.73
N SER A 371 -6.89 -9.60 15.27
CA SER A 371 -5.73 -9.50 16.14
C SER A 371 -5.67 -8.20 16.93
N GLU A 372 -6.33 -7.15 16.42
CA GLU A 372 -6.39 -5.80 17.01
C GLU A 372 -7.72 -5.12 16.67
N ARG A 373 -8.08 -4.06 17.41
CA ARG A 373 -9.38 -3.40 17.22
C ARG A 373 -9.58 -2.86 15.81
N HIS A 374 -8.56 -2.29 15.20
CA HIS A 374 -8.59 -1.78 13.83
C HIS A 374 -8.63 -2.87 12.75
N ALA A 375 -8.24 -4.11 13.09
CA ALA A 375 -8.29 -5.22 12.14
C ALA A 375 -9.72 -5.71 11.81
N VAL A 376 -10.72 -5.24 12.54
CA VAL A 376 -12.13 -5.65 12.39
C VAL A 376 -13.01 -4.53 11.86
N SER A 377 -12.55 -3.28 11.82
CA SER A 377 -13.31 -2.15 11.24
C SER A 377 -13.61 -2.33 9.75
N THR A 378 -12.87 -3.19 9.08
CA THR A 378 -13.08 -3.58 7.68
C THR A 378 -14.11 -4.70 7.51
N THR A 379 -15.16 -4.70 8.29
CA THR A 379 -16.21 -5.70 8.11
C THR A 379 -17.08 -5.39 6.90
N SER A 380 -16.46 -5.36 5.73
CA SER A 380 -17.13 -5.59 4.44
C SER A 380 -17.74 -6.99 4.35
N CYS A 381 -17.58 -7.82 5.37
CA CYS A 381 -18.26 -9.11 5.54
C CYS A 381 -19.76 -8.97 5.89
N ALA A 382 -20.39 -7.87 5.48
CA ALA A 382 -21.79 -7.57 5.84
C ALA A 382 -22.83 -8.53 5.20
N VAL A 383 -22.44 -9.43 4.33
CA VAL A 383 -23.36 -10.31 3.60
C VAL A 383 -23.25 -11.78 4.01
N VAL A 384 -22.39 -12.12 4.98
CA VAL A 384 -22.24 -13.53 5.40
C VAL A 384 -23.25 -13.87 6.49
N PRO A 385 -24.23 -14.72 6.24
CA PRO A 385 -25.09 -15.25 7.29
C PRO A 385 -24.24 -16.10 8.25
N ALA A 386 -24.36 -15.87 9.56
CA ALA A 386 -23.66 -16.57 10.63
C ALA A 386 -22.11 -16.44 10.63
N VAL A 387 -21.63 -15.31 11.15
CA VAL A 387 -20.19 -15.07 11.39
C VAL A 387 -19.97 -14.87 12.89
N ARG A 388 -19.02 -15.64 13.48
CA ARG A 388 -18.52 -15.37 14.85
C ARG A 388 -17.31 -14.45 14.78
N VAL A 389 -17.40 -13.31 15.43
CA VAL A 389 -16.30 -12.34 15.51
C VAL A 389 -15.71 -12.37 16.92
N THR A 390 -14.44 -12.65 17.04
CA THR A 390 -13.68 -12.51 18.30
C THR A 390 -12.58 -11.47 18.11
N ARG A 391 -12.58 -10.44 18.92
CA ARG A 391 -11.53 -9.43 18.94
C ARG A 391 -10.52 -9.77 20.04
N VAL A 392 -9.24 -9.70 19.70
CA VAL A 392 -8.14 -9.99 20.61
C VAL A 392 -7.25 -8.77 20.77
N LEU A 393 -7.19 -8.20 21.99
CA LEU A 393 -6.43 -6.97 22.27
C LEU A 393 -5.27 -7.23 23.23
N PRO A 394 -4.09 -6.59 23.05
CA PRO A 394 -3.07 -6.52 24.09
C PRO A 394 -3.50 -5.58 25.22
N ALA A 395 -3.10 -5.88 26.46
CA ALA A 395 -3.44 -5.09 27.64
C ALA A 395 -2.99 -3.61 27.56
N SER A 396 -1.91 -3.34 26.82
CA SER A 396 -1.36 -2.00 26.61
C SER A 396 -2.25 -1.08 25.78
N THR A 397 -3.19 -1.62 24.99
CA THR A 397 -4.09 -0.86 24.14
C THR A 397 -5.49 -0.65 24.75
N CYS A 398 -5.73 -1.20 25.95
CA CYS A 398 -6.99 -1.01 26.65
C CYS A 398 -6.89 0.26 27.54
N PRO A 399 -7.49 1.40 27.18
CA PRO A 399 -7.54 2.55 28.05
C PRO A 399 -8.50 2.24 29.20
N TRP A 400 -7.96 2.22 30.43
CA TRP A 400 -8.67 1.92 31.67
C TRP A 400 -9.89 2.81 31.96
N LYS A 401 -10.20 3.81 31.12
CA LYS A 401 -11.24 4.80 31.33
C LYS A 401 -12.38 4.80 30.32
N THR A 402 -12.33 4.03 29.25
CA THR A 402 -13.48 3.90 28.35
C THR A 402 -14.18 2.58 28.64
N ARG A 403 -15.40 2.66 29.17
CA ARG A 403 -16.33 1.53 29.13
C ARG A 403 -16.28 0.96 27.72
N CYS A 404 -15.99 -0.34 27.58
CA CYS A 404 -16.24 -1.04 26.33
C CYS A 404 -17.70 -0.77 25.97
N SER A 405 -17.96 0.19 25.10
CA SER A 405 -19.30 0.38 24.57
C SER A 405 -19.62 -0.91 23.82
N GLU A 406 -20.74 -1.47 24.14
CA GLU A 406 -21.31 -2.59 23.42
C GLU A 406 -21.16 -2.30 21.93
N SER A 407 -20.47 -3.23 21.21
CA SER A 407 -20.27 -3.10 19.78
C SER A 407 -21.65 -3.05 19.14
N SER A 408 -22.02 -1.91 18.65
CA SER A 408 -23.23 -1.77 17.85
C SER A 408 -23.15 -2.71 16.65
N PRO A 409 -24.24 -3.40 16.30
CA PRO A 409 -24.25 -4.25 15.12
C PRO A 409 -23.87 -3.46 13.88
N VAL A 410 -23.14 -4.08 12.97
CA VAL A 410 -22.76 -3.49 11.68
C VAL A 410 -24.04 -3.05 10.97
N LYS A 411 -24.21 -1.74 10.86
CA LYS A 411 -25.32 -1.13 10.16
C LYS A 411 -24.78 -0.48 8.89
N ARG A 412 -25.46 -0.68 7.77
CA ARG A 412 -25.14 0.08 6.55
C ARG A 412 -25.50 1.54 6.80
N CYS A 413 -24.56 2.42 6.56
CA CYS A 413 -24.75 3.84 6.67
C CYS A 413 -24.83 4.47 5.28
N ARG A 414 -25.63 5.52 5.16
CA ARG A 414 -25.74 6.36 3.96
C ARG A 414 -25.49 7.80 4.40
N LEU A 415 -24.60 8.45 3.68
CA LEU A 415 -24.28 9.86 3.86
C LEU A 415 -25.08 10.72 2.89
#